data_ee520fdc445bbed2b3494c53316b753b
#
_entry.id   ee520fdc445bbed2b3494c53316b753b
#
_cell.length_a   1.000
_cell.length_b   1.000
_cell.length_c   1.000
_cell.angle_alpha   90.00
_cell.angle_beta   90.00
_cell.angle_gamma   90.00
#
_symmetry.space_group_name_H-M   'P 1'
#
loop_
_entity.id
_entity.type
_entity.pdbx_description
1 polymer ?
#
loop_
_entity_poly.entity_id
_entity_poly.type
_entity_poly.pdbx_seq_one_letter_code
_entity_poly.pdbx_strand_id
1 'polypeptide(L)'
;MVPDNAVVPSLPADAAALVAAVLAHDRRVLLVGAPGTGKSTLVNALAAELAESGRTIRCLGADPGSPLFGVPGAVCLGRYDRGSWAMEGLEALCTLDAGRFRLPLVEALRRLAQGIDDGVLLVDGPGVVRGVAGAELLPALVAAAHVDLVLVISRPGRALPLALQLQALPVEVHTVPAAAQASRPGKRARAARRTGLWDDYLAGGTERELDLER
;
A
#
# COMPACT_ATOMS: atom_id res chain seq x y z
N MET A 1 33.00 8.24 7.97
CA MET A 1 33.06 8.27 6.51
C MET A 1 31.89 7.45 6.04
N VAL A 2 30.78 8.12 5.70
CA VAL A 2 29.54 7.46 5.19
C VAL A 2 29.87 7.02 3.77
N PRO A 3 29.63 5.75 3.40
CA PRO A 3 29.86 5.33 2.03
C PRO A 3 28.90 6.09 1.10
N ASP A 4 29.53 6.67 0.10
CA ASP A 4 28.92 7.48 -0.93
C ASP A 4 28.02 6.59 -1.80
N ASN A 5 26.76 6.99 -1.96
CA ASN A 5 25.87 6.65 -3.05
C ASN A 5 25.75 5.17 -3.45
N ALA A 6 25.12 4.35 -2.62
CA ALA A 6 24.51 3.13 -3.15
C ALA A 6 23.35 3.58 -4.07
N VAL A 7 23.60 3.55 -5.37
CA VAL A 7 22.58 3.79 -6.40
C VAL A 7 21.54 2.68 -6.27
N VAL A 8 20.39 3.01 -5.70
CA VAL A 8 19.22 2.12 -5.74
C VAL A 8 18.89 1.92 -7.23
N PRO A 9 18.96 0.70 -7.77
CA PRO A 9 18.67 0.49 -9.17
C PRO A 9 17.27 0.99 -9.53
N SER A 10 17.16 1.75 -10.60
CA SER A 10 15.87 2.21 -11.11
C SER A 10 15.33 1.17 -12.08
N LEU A 11 14.13 0.66 -11.82
CA LEU A 11 13.41 -0.11 -12.82
C LEU A 11 13.02 0.78 -13.99
N PRO A 12 13.11 0.29 -15.23
CA PRO A 12 12.58 1.03 -16.37
C PRO A 12 11.09 1.32 -16.15
N ALA A 13 10.60 2.42 -16.70
CA ALA A 13 9.19 2.82 -16.61
C ALA A 13 8.23 1.85 -17.33
N ASP A 14 8.74 0.74 -17.83
CA ASP A 14 8.00 -0.30 -18.51
C ASP A 14 7.30 -1.21 -17.48
N ALA A 15 5.99 -1.26 -17.53
CA ALA A 15 5.17 -2.12 -16.69
C ALA A 15 5.58 -3.59 -16.80
N ALA A 16 5.98 -4.05 -17.97
CA ALA A 16 6.41 -5.44 -18.20
C ALA A 16 7.64 -5.83 -17.37
N ALA A 17 8.61 -4.93 -17.22
CA ALA A 17 9.80 -5.20 -16.40
C ALA A 17 9.46 -5.27 -14.90
N LEU A 18 8.53 -4.42 -14.44
CA LEU A 18 8.02 -4.48 -13.06
C LEU A 18 7.27 -5.77 -12.79
N VAL A 19 6.39 -6.18 -13.71
CA VAL A 19 5.65 -7.45 -13.64
C VAL A 19 6.62 -8.62 -13.60
N ALA A 20 7.61 -8.66 -14.48
CA ALA A 20 8.63 -9.73 -14.49
C ALA A 20 9.39 -9.81 -13.17
N ALA A 21 9.79 -8.67 -12.59
CA ALA A 21 10.47 -8.62 -11.30
C ALA A 21 9.60 -9.14 -10.16
N VAL A 22 8.29 -8.86 -10.18
CA VAL A 22 7.34 -9.34 -9.17
C VAL A 22 7.06 -10.83 -9.34
N LEU A 23 6.90 -11.31 -10.59
CA LEU A 23 6.60 -12.72 -10.88
C LEU A 23 7.77 -13.66 -10.62
N ALA A 24 9.00 -13.16 -10.63
CA ALA A 24 10.17 -14.00 -10.51
C ALA A 24 10.18 -14.90 -9.27
N HIS A 25 9.48 -14.50 -8.16
CA HIS A 25 9.60 -15.16 -6.87
C HIS A 25 8.31 -15.22 -6.02
N ASP A 26 7.12 -15.06 -6.58
CA ASP A 26 5.86 -14.96 -5.79
C ASP A 26 5.95 -13.88 -4.68
N ARG A 27 6.31 -12.68 -5.08
CA ARG A 27 6.79 -11.65 -4.17
C ARG A 27 5.70 -10.99 -3.33
N ARG A 28 6.10 -10.59 -2.14
CA ARG A 28 5.37 -9.64 -1.29
C ARG A 28 5.95 -8.24 -1.50
N VAL A 29 5.18 -7.37 -2.12
CA VAL A 29 5.66 -6.07 -2.64
C VAL A 29 5.06 -4.92 -1.88
N LEU A 30 5.89 -4.07 -1.27
CA LEU A 30 5.44 -2.83 -0.62
C LEU A 30 5.66 -1.63 -1.55
N LEU A 31 4.59 -0.88 -1.82
CA LEU A 31 4.66 0.39 -2.54
C LEU A 31 4.81 1.56 -1.56
N VAL A 32 5.88 2.31 -1.71
CA VAL A 32 6.25 3.46 -0.87
C VAL A 32 6.31 4.73 -1.71
N GLY A 33 5.83 5.85 -1.19
CA GLY A 33 5.91 7.14 -1.87
C GLY A 33 5.03 8.19 -1.21
N ALA A 34 5.32 9.44 -1.45
CA ALA A 34 4.56 10.57 -0.91
C ALA A 34 3.09 10.55 -1.39
N PRO A 35 2.16 11.24 -0.70
CA PRO A 35 0.79 11.36 -1.18
C PRO A 35 0.74 11.96 -2.59
N GLY A 36 -0.02 11.32 -3.48
CA GLY A 36 -0.19 11.78 -4.87
C GLY A 36 0.97 11.44 -5.81
N THR A 37 1.81 10.46 -5.49
CA THR A 37 2.83 9.93 -6.42
C THR A 37 2.30 8.81 -7.33
N GLY A 38 1.06 8.34 -7.14
CA GLY A 38 0.45 7.31 -7.97
C GLY A 38 0.58 5.87 -7.43
N LYS A 39 0.89 5.65 -6.14
CA LYS A 39 0.98 4.31 -5.53
C LYS A 39 -0.21 3.43 -5.86
N SER A 40 -1.40 3.85 -5.45
CA SER A 40 -2.64 3.07 -5.64
C SER A 40 -2.98 2.84 -7.13
N THR A 41 -2.60 3.78 -8.01
CA THR A 41 -2.73 3.60 -9.47
C THR A 41 -1.77 2.52 -9.97
N LEU A 42 -0.53 2.52 -9.47
CA LEU A 42 0.46 1.50 -9.81
C LEU A 42 0.06 0.11 -9.26
N VAL A 43 -0.51 0.06 -8.04
CA VAL A 43 -1.08 -1.20 -7.49
C VAL A 43 -2.13 -1.77 -8.45
N ASN A 44 -3.07 -0.95 -8.92
CA ASN A 44 -4.11 -1.42 -9.85
C ASN A 44 -3.51 -1.88 -11.19
N ALA A 45 -2.57 -1.14 -11.73
CA ALA A 45 -1.91 -1.50 -12.99
C ALA A 45 -1.14 -2.83 -12.85
N LEU A 46 -0.34 -2.98 -11.78
CA LEU A 46 0.36 -4.23 -11.49
C LEU A 46 -0.60 -5.39 -11.29
N ALA A 47 -1.70 -5.18 -10.54
CA ALA A 47 -2.68 -6.23 -10.30
C ALA A 47 -3.34 -6.70 -11.59
N ALA A 48 -3.67 -5.80 -12.51
CA ALA A 48 -4.25 -6.14 -13.81
C ALA A 48 -3.28 -6.99 -14.65
N GLU A 49 -2.06 -6.54 -14.80
CA GLU A 49 -1.03 -7.25 -15.56
C GLU A 49 -0.66 -8.61 -14.93
N LEU A 50 -0.51 -8.64 -13.59
CA LEU A 50 -0.18 -9.87 -12.87
C LEU A 50 -1.32 -10.91 -12.94
N ALA A 51 -2.58 -10.46 -12.96
CA ALA A 51 -3.73 -11.36 -13.08
C ALA A 51 -3.74 -12.14 -14.40
N GLU A 52 -3.19 -11.58 -15.48
CA GLU A 52 -3.05 -12.28 -16.77
C GLU A 52 -2.10 -13.48 -16.69
N SER A 53 -1.22 -13.53 -15.69
CA SER A 53 -0.32 -14.67 -15.45
C SER A 53 -1.00 -15.87 -14.78
N GLY A 54 -2.29 -15.78 -14.45
CA GLY A 54 -3.06 -16.83 -13.78
C GLY A 54 -2.77 -16.97 -12.28
N ARG A 55 -2.03 -16.01 -11.68
CA ARG A 55 -1.71 -15.99 -10.24
C ARG A 55 -2.83 -15.35 -9.43
N THR A 56 -2.96 -15.77 -8.18
CA THR A 56 -3.81 -15.06 -7.20
C THR A 56 -3.11 -13.77 -6.78
N ILE A 57 -3.78 -12.63 -6.95
CA ILE A 57 -3.27 -11.33 -6.58
C ILE A 57 -4.09 -10.78 -5.42
N ARG A 58 -3.42 -10.50 -4.31
CA ARG A 58 -4.01 -9.85 -3.15
C ARG A 58 -3.37 -8.49 -2.88
N CYS A 59 -4.13 -7.61 -2.25
CA CYS A 59 -3.62 -6.32 -1.81
C CYS A 59 -4.01 -6.04 -0.37
N LEU A 60 -3.06 -5.56 0.42
CA LEU A 60 -3.28 -4.93 1.71
C LEU A 60 -3.32 -3.42 1.52
N GLY A 61 -4.49 -2.82 1.67
CA GLY A 61 -4.68 -1.37 1.70
C GLY A 61 -4.28 -0.81 3.05
N ALA A 62 -3.06 -0.29 3.18
CA ALA A 62 -2.49 0.20 4.43
C ALA A 62 -2.57 1.73 4.59
N ASP A 63 -3.31 2.44 3.75
CA ASP A 63 -3.58 3.88 3.90
C ASP A 63 -5.02 4.13 4.37
N PRO A 64 -5.30 4.17 5.69
CA PRO A 64 -6.66 4.34 6.20
C PRO A 64 -7.27 5.70 5.85
N GLY A 65 -6.43 6.70 5.54
CA GLY A 65 -6.87 8.04 5.16
C GLY A 65 -7.25 8.18 3.68
N SER A 66 -6.73 7.29 2.83
CA SER A 66 -7.00 7.32 1.38
C SER A 66 -6.93 5.90 0.80
N PRO A 67 -7.78 4.98 1.26
CA PRO A 67 -7.72 3.59 0.85
C PRO A 67 -8.00 3.43 -0.65
N LEU A 68 -7.36 2.43 -1.24
CA LEU A 68 -7.57 2.05 -2.65
C LEU A 68 -8.97 1.43 -2.82
N PHE A 69 -9.36 0.58 -1.90
CA PHE A 69 -10.65 -0.11 -1.79
C PHE A 69 -11.00 -0.32 -0.32
N GLY A 70 -12.17 -0.86 -0.04
CA GLY A 70 -12.62 -1.17 1.31
C GLY A 70 -12.98 0.07 2.12
N VAL A 71 -12.82 0.02 3.43
CA VAL A 71 -13.39 0.98 4.38
C VAL A 71 -12.34 1.98 4.85
N PRO A 72 -12.60 3.30 4.77
CA PRO A 72 -11.75 4.30 5.39
C PRO A 72 -11.64 4.09 6.91
N GLY A 73 -10.46 4.29 7.47
CA GLY A 73 -10.22 4.05 8.89
C GLY A 73 -9.92 2.59 9.23
N ALA A 74 -9.61 1.78 8.26
CA ALA A 74 -9.23 0.37 8.41
C ALA A 74 -8.01 0.01 7.56
N VAL A 75 -7.40 -1.14 7.84
CA VAL A 75 -6.57 -1.90 6.91
C VAL A 75 -7.47 -2.96 6.28
N CYS A 76 -7.46 -3.05 4.96
CA CYS A 76 -8.30 -3.99 4.23
C CYS A 76 -7.44 -4.95 3.40
N LEU A 77 -7.79 -6.23 3.42
CA LEU A 77 -7.27 -7.24 2.50
C LEU A 77 -8.29 -7.44 1.38
N GLY A 78 -7.84 -7.36 0.14
CA GLY A 78 -8.67 -7.63 -1.03
C GLY A 78 -7.97 -8.55 -2.02
N ARG A 79 -8.76 -9.32 -2.76
CA ARG A 79 -8.32 -10.12 -3.89
C ARG A 79 -8.73 -9.42 -5.18
N TYR A 80 -7.81 -9.37 -6.14
CA TYR A 80 -8.11 -8.82 -7.45
C TYR A 80 -8.92 -9.82 -8.27
N ASP A 81 -10.07 -9.38 -8.75
CA ASP A 81 -10.94 -10.18 -9.59
C ASP A 81 -11.61 -9.32 -10.66
N ARG A 82 -11.44 -9.67 -11.93
CA ARG A 82 -12.10 -9.04 -13.08
C ARG A 82 -12.03 -7.50 -13.10
N GLY A 83 -10.89 -6.96 -12.76
CA GLY A 83 -10.66 -5.49 -12.80
C GLY A 83 -11.05 -4.75 -11.51
N SER A 84 -11.46 -5.45 -10.46
CA SER A 84 -11.87 -4.88 -9.18
C SER A 84 -11.26 -5.60 -7.98
N TRP A 85 -11.38 -5.01 -6.79
CA TRP A 85 -10.94 -5.60 -5.53
C TRP A 85 -12.13 -6.16 -4.76
N ALA A 86 -12.17 -7.48 -4.58
CA ALA A 86 -13.11 -8.14 -3.68
C ALA A 86 -12.49 -8.21 -2.28
N MET A 87 -13.16 -7.63 -1.28
CA MET A 87 -12.67 -7.60 0.09
C MET A 87 -12.73 -8.99 0.73
N GLU A 88 -11.59 -9.48 1.25
CA GLU A 88 -11.45 -10.76 1.94
C GLU A 88 -11.28 -10.60 3.46
N GLY A 89 -10.81 -9.43 3.92
CA GLY A 89 -10.60 -9.17 5.34
C GLY A 89 -10.51 -7.69 5.67
N LEU A 90 -10.72 -7.38 6.95
CA LEU A 90 -10.70 -6.01 7.45
C LEU A 90 -10.26 -6.01 8.92
N GLU A 91 -9.37 -5.07 9.26
CA GLU A 91 -9.00 -4.71 10.63
C GLU A 91 -9.29 -3.23 10.87
N ALA A 92 -10.23 -2.93 11.75
CA ALA A 92 -10.64 -1.57 12.05
C ALA A 92 -9.56 -0.83 12.86
N LEU A 93 -9.18 0.38 12.40
CA LEU A 93 -8.26 1.27 13.12
C LEU A 93 -9.00 2.45 13.77
N CYS A 94 -10.19 2.76 13.29
CA CYS A 94 -11.01 3.91 13.69
C CYS A 94 -10.26 5.25 13.56
N THR A 95 -9.32 5.36 12.63
CA THR A 95 -8.52 6.56 12.38
C THR A 95 -8.14 6.70 10.91
N LEU A 96 -8.00 7.94 10.45
CA LEU A 96 -7.50 8.26 9.11
C LEU A 96 -6.00 8.64 9.11
N ASP A 97 -5.35 8.64 10.27
CA ASP A 97 -3.97 9.10 10.45
C ASP A 97 -3.00 7.95 10.69
N ALA A 98 -2.48 7.41 9.59
CA ALA A 98 -1.47 6.34 9.63
C ALA A 98 -0.18 6.75 10.36
N GLY A 99 0.20 8.04 10.29
CA GLY A 99 1.43 8.53 10.91
C GLY A 99 1.35 8.58 12.43
N ARG A 100 0.16 8.87 12.97
CA ARG A 100 -0.08 8.95 14.42
C ARG A 100 -0.37 7.58 15.03
N PHE A 101 -1.06 6.71 14.30
CA PHE A 101 -1.51 5.40 14.78
C PHE A 101 -0.72 4.25 14.15
N ARG A 102 0.62 4.37 14.16
CA ARG A 102 1.53 3.40 13.52
C ARG A 102 1.41 1.99 14.10
N LEU A 103 1.39 1.87 15.42
CA LEU A 103 1.36 0.55 16.08
C LEU A 103 0.10 -0.25 15.75
N PRO A 104 -1.13 0.29 15.90
CA PRO A 104 -2.34 -0.40 15.46
C PRO A 104 -2.32 -0.74 13.97
N LEU A 105 -1.80 0.15 13.12
CA LEU A 105 -1.70 -0.07 11.67
C LEU A 105 -0.81 -1.28 11.36
N VAL A 106 0.38 -1.33 11.94
CA VAL A 106 1.35 -2.42 11.73
C VAL A 106 0.79 -3.76 12.23
N GLU A 107 0.13 -3.76 13.39
CA GLU A 107 -0.47 -4.97 13.93
C GLU A 107 -1.65 -5.47 13.09
N ALA A 108 -2.51 -4.56 12.61
CA ALA A 108 -3.60 -4.89 11.68
C ALA A 108 -3.06 -5.49 10.37
N LEU A 109 -2.02 -4.88 9.81
CA LEU A 109 -1.34 -5.39 8.63
C LEU A 109 -0.79 -6.80 8.86
N ARG A 110 -0.11 -7.02 9.98
CA ARG A 110 0.47 -8.30 10.35
C ARG A 110 -0.59 -9.40 10.46
N ARG A 111 -1.73 -9.13 11.10
CA ARG A 111 -2.84 -10.08 11.22
C ARG A 111 -3.41 -10.47 9.87
N LEU A 112 -3.66 -9.48 9.00
CA LEU A 112 -4.22 -9.75 7.68
C LEU A 112 -3.22 -10.40 6.73
N ALA A 113 -1.91 -10.20 6.93
CA ALA A 113 -0.85 -10.84 6.14
C ALA A 113 -0.62 -12.31 6.54
N GLN A 114 -1.06 -12.71 7.75
CA GLN A 114 -0.94 -14.09 8.22
C GLN A 114 -1.84 -15.03 7.41
N GLY A 115 -1.31 -16.18 7.04
CA GLY A 115 -2.07 -17.18 6.27
C GLY A 115 -2.18 -16.89 4.77
N ILE A 116 -1.48 -15.87 4.27
CA ILE A 116 -1.32 -15.67 2.83
C ILE A 116 -0.04 -16.38 2.41
N ASP A 117 -0.17 -17.60 1.92
CA ASP A 117 0.98 -18.45 1.59
C ASP A 117 1.14 -18.65 0.07
N ASP A 118 0.19 -18.14 -0.74
CA ASP A 118 0.16 -18.29 -2.19
C ASP A 118 -0.03 -16.98 -2.94
N GLY A 119 0.48 -16.92 -4.16
CA GLY A 119 0.29 -15.80 -5.07
C GLY A 119 1.12 -14.56 -4.73
N VAL A 120 0.74 -13.44 -5.31
CA VAL A 120 1.41 -12.15 -5.11
C VAL A 120 0.63 -11.31 -4.10
N LEU A 121 1.34 -10.76 -3.12
CA LEU A 121 0.79 -9.81 -2.16
C LEU A 121 1.34 -8.40 -2.44
N LEU A 122 0.48 -7.48 -2.83
CA LEU A 122 0.78 -6.06 -2.94
C LEU A 122 0.39 -5.35 -1.64
N VAL A 123 1.22 -4.43 -1.16
CA VAL A 123 0.90 -3.57 -0.01
C VAL A 123 0.86 -2.12 -0.47
N ASP A 124 -0.33 -1.53 -0.52
CA ASP A 124 -0.49 -0.08 -0.81
C ASP A 124 -0.18 0.72 0.46
N GLY A 125 1.09 1.08 0.59
CA GLY A 125 1.61 1.77 1.78
C GLY A 125 1.04 3.17 1.96
N PRO A 126 0.94 3.66 3.21
CA PRO A 126 0.50 5.02 3.48
C PRO A 126 1.49 6.06 2.97
N GLY A 127 1.00 7.28 2.74
CA GLY A 127 1.83 8.40 2.28
C GLY A 127 2.78 9.00 3.34
N VAL A 128 3.07 8.27 4.40
CA VAL A 128 3.92 8.69 5.54
C VAL A 128 5.38 8.36 5.23
N VAL A 129 6.06 9.27 4.55
CA VAL A 129 7.43 9.07 4.04
C VAL A 129 8.43 10.10 4.56
N ARG A 130 8.17 10.70 5.72
CA ARG A 130 9.04 11.74 6.30
C ARG A 130 9.06 11.65 7.83
N GLY A 131 10.14 12.21 8.40
CA GLY A 131 10.33 12.33 9.84
C GLY A 131 10.35 10.98 10.55
N VAL A 132 10.26 11.03 11.87
CA VAL A 132 10.29 9.84 12.73
C VAL A 132 9.19 8.85 12.35
N ALA A 133 7.98 9.34 12.09
CA ALA A 133 6.85 8.47 11.75
C ALA A 133 7.10 7.62 10.50
N GLY A 134 7.68 8.22 9.44
CA GLY A 134 8.03 7.45 8.23
C GLY A 134 9.19 6.49 8.47
N ALA A 135 10.21 6.95 9.23
CA ALA A 135 11.39 6.16 9.54
C ALA A 135 11.08 4.89 10.35
N GLU A 136 10.11 4.98 11.28
CA GLU A 136 9.65 3.83 12.07
C GLU A 136 8.69 2.94 11.27
N LEU A 137 7.79 3.55 10.50
CA LEU A 137 6.72 2.82 9.82
C LEU A 137 7.24 1.94 8.68
N LEU A 138 8.21 2.42 7.89
CA LEU A 138 8.73 1.68 6.76
C LEU A 138 9.28 0.30 7.13
N PRO A 139 10.26 0.15 8.04
CA PRO A 139 10.77 -1.16 8.43
C PRO A 139 9.71 -2.02 9.13
N ALA A 140 8.79 -1.39 9.88
CA ALA A 140 7.71 -2.11 10.55
C ALA A 140 6.71 -2.73 9.56
N LEU A 141 6.36 -2.03 8.47
CA LEU A 141 5.50 -2.57 7.41
C LEU A 141 6.20 -3.72 6.66
N VAL A 142 7.50 -3.55 6.36
CA VAL A 142 8.31 -4.60 5.72
C VAL A 142 8.29 -5.88 6.54
N ALA A 143 8.56 -5.76 7.84
CA ALA A 143 8.55 -6.90 8.74
C ALA A 143 7.16 -7.52 8.92
N ALA A 144 6.12 -6.70 9.12
CA ALA A 144 4.76 -7.16 9.39
C ALA A 144 4.11 -7.92 8.23
N ALA A 145 4.40 -7.52 6.98
CA ALA A 145 3.87 -8.17 5.79
C ALA A 145 4.86 -9.16 5.15
N HIS A 146 6.03 -9.39 5.77
CA HIS A 146 7.11 -10.22 5.21
C HIS A 146 7.46 -9.81 3.78
N VAL A 147 7.62 -8.50 3.57
CA VAL A 147 7.93 -7.91 2.25
C VAL A 147 9.33 -8.34 1.82
N ASP A 148 9.49 -8.68 0.56
CA ASP A 148 10.76 -9.02 -0.07
C ASP A 148 11.19 -8.05 -1.17
N LEU A 149 10.26 -7.20 -1.63
CA LEU A 149 10.51 -6.15 -2.61
C LEU A 149 9.83 -4.84 -2.22
N VAL A 150 10.57 -3.75 -2.20
CA VAL A 150 10.02 -2.39 -2.00
C VAL A 150 10.12 -1.60 -3.30
N LEU A 151 8.98 -1.11 -3.78
CA LEU A 151 8.89 -0.18 -4.90
C LEU A 151 8.73 1.25 -4.38
N VAL A 152 9.76 2.07 -4.54
CA VAL A 152 9.75 3.47 -4.10
C VAL A 152 9.35 4.38 -5.23
N ILE A 153 8.16 4.97 -5.15
CA ILE A 153 7.67 5.88 -6.19
C ILE A 153 8.10 7.30 -5.83
N SER A 154 8.98 7.86 -6.65
CA SER A 154 9.54 9.19 -6.45
C SER A 154 9.39 10.09 -7.67
N ARG A 155 9.31 11.40 -7.44
CA ARG A 155 9.32 12.37 -8.54
C ARG A 155 10.75 12.57 -9.06
N PRO A 156 10.96 12.61 -10.39
CA PRO A 156 12.26 12.91 -10.97
C PRO A 156 12.87 14.19 -10.38
N GLY A 157 14.17 14.18 -10.10
CA GLY A 157 14.88 15.32 -9.53
C GLY A 157 14.59 15.63 -8.05
N ARG A 158 13.87 14.76 -7.35
CA ARG A 158 13.66 14.86 -5.91
C ARG A 158 14.46 13.77 -5.18
N ALA A 159 15.00 14.12 -4.01
CA ALA A 159 15.63 13.13 -3.13
C ALA A 159 14.65 12.02 -2.78
N LEU A 160 15.15 10.79 -2.71
CA LEU A 160 14.35 9.63 -2.27
C LEU A 160 13.89 9.87 -0.83
N PRO A 161 12.59 9.66 -0.55
CA PRO A 161 12.12 9.67 0.82
C PRO A 161 12.75 8.51 1.59
N LEU A 162 13.11 8.75 2.86
CA LEU A 162 13.62 7.70 3.75
C LEU A 162 14.85 6.95 3.20
N ALA A 163 15.74 7.63 2.48
CA ALA A 163 16.89 7.00 1.80
C ALA A 163 17.74 6.13 2.74
N LEU A 164 18.03 6.61 3.96
CA LEU A 164 18.81 5.84 4.94
C LEU A 164 18.07 4.58 5.40
N GLN A 165 16.77 4.68 5.65
CA GLN A 165 15.95 3.54 6.05
C GLN A 165 15.85 2.51 4.91
N LEU A 166 15.65 2.97 3.68
CA LEU A 166 15.60 2.09 2.50
C LEU A 166 16.92 1.32 2.30
N GLN A 167 18.06 1.99 2.49
CA GLN A 167 19.38 1.35 2.40
C GLN A 167 19.63 0.31 3.51
N ALA A 168 18.99 0.48 4.66
CA ALA A 168 19.12 -0.43 5.79
C ALA A 168 18.16 -1.62 5.75
N LEU A 169 17.22 -1.67 4.80
CA LEU A 169 16.29 -2.79 4.69
C LEU A 169 17.01 -4.04 4.18
N PRO A 170 16.71 -5.23 4.73
CA PRO A 170 17.26 -6.51 4.27
C PRO A 170 16.50 -7.08 3.06
N VAL A 171 15.96 -6.23 2.21
CA VAL A 171 15.08 -6.58 1.07
C VAL A 171 15.48 -5.81 -0.18
N GLU A 172 15.05 -6.29 -1.33
CA GLU A 172 15.27 -5.61 -2.59
C GLU A 172 14.49 -4.28 -2.66
N VAL A 173 15.14 -3.21 -3.15
CA VAL A 173 14.54 -1.89 -3.26
C VAL A 173 14.72 -1.35 -4.67
N HIS A 174 13.61 -1.02 -5.33
CA HIS A 174 13.60 -0.43 -6.67
C HIS A 174 12.91 0.92 -6.67
N THR A 175 13.45 1.86 -7.45
CA THR A 175 12.85 3.19 -7.62
C THR A 175 12.05 3.23 -8.91
N VAL A 176 10.80 3.67 -8.79
CA VAL A 176 9.88 3.87 -9.92
C VAL A 176 9.60 5.36 -10.07
N PRO A 177 9.76 5.97 -11.26
CA PRO A 177 9.40 7.35 -11.47
C PRO A 177 7.88 7.54 -11.34
N ALA A 178 7.47 8.58 -10.59
CA ALA A 178 6.07 8.99 -10.56
C ALA A 178 5.64 9.48 -11.93
N ALA A 179 4.46 9.07 -12.39
CA ALA A 179 3.92 9.55 -13.65
C ALA A 179 3.78 11.09 -13.64
N ALA A 180 4.03 11.74 -14.77
CA ALA A 180 4.01 13.21 -14.88
C ALA A 180 2.68 13.82 -14.43
N GLN A 181 1.56 13.16 -14.73
CA GLN A 181 0.21 13.57 -14.35
C GLN A 181 -0.16 13.21 -12.90
N ALA A 182 0.69 12.48 -12.19
CA ALA A 182 0.39 12.07 -10.82
C ALA A 182 0.26 13.29 -9.90
N SER A 183 -0.89 13.43 -9.26
CA SER A 183 -1.18 14.54 -8.37
C SER A 183 -1.98 14.10 -7.15
N ARG A 184 -1.89 14.86 -6.08
CA ARG A 184 -2.70 14.61 -4.89
C ARG A 184 -4.08 15.22 -5.08
N PRO A 185 -5.18 14.42 -5.00
CA PRO A 185 -6.53 14.95 -5.04
C PRO A 185 -6.77 16.00 -3.94
N GLY A 186 -7.59 16.99 -4.22
CA GLY A 186 -7.96 18.03 -3.27
C GLY A 186 -8.68 17.47 -2.03
N LYS A 187 -8.76 18.25 -0.96
CA LYS A 187 -9.36 17.83 0.32
C LYS A 187 -10.82 17.37 0.16
N ARG A 188 -11.61 18.10 -0.63
CA ARG A 188 -13.03 17.78 -0.91
C ARG A 188 -13.17 16.47 -1.69
N ALA A 189 -12.36 16.27 -2.73
CA ALA A 189 -12.38 15.04 -3.52
C ALA A 189 -12.04 13.80 -2.69
N ARG A 190 -11.02 13.92 -1.80
CA ARG A 190 -10.69 12.83 -0.88
C ARG A 190 -11.80 12.55 0.13
N ALA A 191 -12.49 13.58 0.64
CA ALA A 191 -13.62 13.40 1.53
C ALA A 191 -14.77 12.68 0.80
N ALA A 192 -15.18 13.17 -0.37
CA ALA A 192 -16.23 12.54 -1.18
C ALA A 192 -15.92 11.07 -1.51
N ARG A 193 -14.67 10.76 -1.89
CA ARG A 193 -14.26 9.37 -2.12
C ARG A 193 -14.43 8.50 -0.88
N ARG A 194 -14.03 8.98 0.31
CA ARG A 194 -14.22 8.22 1.55
C ARG A 194 -15.68 7.99 1.87
N THR A 195 -16.54 8.99 1.66
CA THR A 195 -17.99 8.83 1.82
C THR A 195 -18.49 7.74 0.89
N GLY A 196 -18.16 7.79 -0.41
CA GLY A 196 -18.57 6.76 -1.36
C GLY A 196 -18.12 5.34 -0.98
N LEU A 197 -16.89 5.18 -0.48
CA LEU A 197 -16.41 3.87 0.00
C LEU A 197 -17.18 3.37 1.23
N TRP A 198 -17.66 4.27 2.11
CA TRP A 198 -18.54 3.90 3.20
C TRP A 198 -19.95 3.54 2.69
N ASP A 199 -20.50 4.31 1.75
CA ASP A 199 -21.79 4.05 1.15
C ASP A 199 -21.80 2.68 0.46
N ASP A 200 -20.76 2.36 -0.31
CA ASP A 200 -20.59 1.06 -0.97
C ASP A 200 -20.51 -0.09 0.06
N TYR A 201 -19.78 0.10 1.15
CA TYR A 201 -19.63 -0.93 2.19
C TYR A 201 -20.95 -1.17 2.93
N LEU A 202 -21.73 -0.13 3.17
CA LEU A 202 -23.00 -0.20 3.91
C LEU A 202 -24.19 -0.59 3.05
N ALA A 203 -24.07 -0.56 1.72
CA ALA A 203 -25.19 -0.79 0.79
C ALA A 203 -25.91 -2.14 0.97
N GLY A 204 -25.24 -3.15 1.54
CA GLY A 204 -25.83 -4.46 1.88
C GLY A 204 -26.08 -4.67 3.37
N GLY A 205 -25.89 -3.63 4.18
CA GLY A 205 -26.00 -3.70 5.64
C GLY A 205 -27.44 -3.76 6.15
N THR A 206 -27.61 -4.31 7.34
CA THR A 206 -28.88 -4.23 8.11
C THR A 206 -28.66 -3.33 9.33
N GLU A 207 -29.59 -2.42 9.57
CA GLU A 207 -29.59 -1.64 10.79
C GLU A 207 -29.95 -2.53 11.99
N ARG A 208 -29.22 -2.36 13.09
CA ARG A 208 -29.57 -2.96 14.39
C ARG A 208 -29.53 -1.89 15.44
N GLU A 209 -30.59 -1.80 16.22
CA GLU A 209 -30.63 -0.96 17.43
C GLU A 209 -29.91 -1.70 18.56
N LEU A 210 -28.94 -1.03 19.19
CA LEU A 210 -28.22 -1.55 20.35
C LEU A 210 -28.68 -0.77 21.57
N ASP A 211 -29.25 -1.48 22.55
CA ASP A 211 -29.53 -0.93 23.88
C ASP A 211 -28.20 -0.85 24.65
N LEU A 212 -27.71 0.36 24.88
CA LEU A 212 -26.46 0.64 25.60
C LEU A 212 -26.63 0.71 27.13
N GLU A 213 -27.84 0.49 27.64
CA GLU A 213 -28.16 0.51 29.08
C GLU A 213 -28.02 -0.89 29.75
N ARG A 214 -27.41 -1.86 29.05
CA ARG A 214 -27.14 -3.21 29.59
C ARG A 214 -25.68 -3.53 29.68
#